data_98d252e7596e393e805b3c51f3cdebc1
#
_entry.id   98d252e7596e393e805b3c51f3cdebc1
#
_cell.length_a   1.000
_cell.length_b   1.000
_cell.length_c   1.000
_cell.angle_alpha   90.00
_cell.angle_beta   90.00
_cell.angle_gamma   90.00
#
_symmetry.space_group_name_H-M   'P 1'
#
loop_
_entity.id
_entity.type
_entity.pdbx_description
1 polymer ?
#
loop_
_entity_poly.entity_id
_entity_poly.type
_entity_poly.pdbx_seq_one_letter_code
_entity_poly.pdbx_strand_id
1 'polypeptide(L)'
;MSRGVLRGPAAVADGKGRFSIEEVEVDPPGPGEVRVELHAAGVCHTDHASLSWARPLLLGHEGAGHIESLGDGVAGLAVGQPVLLNWAIPCGGCFQCSRGADALCERTHEIDGDRLGDSRSHAGATRRQGQAVERSFHLGTFSRYTVVRAEAVTPLPPDLDVDPACILGCAVMTGVGSAVNVAAVAPGATVAVVGCGGVGLNVIQGARIAGASTIIAIDRVATRLEHAVRLGATHAWQTHDGDPEHKLLIAAVRGFTEGRGVDHAFEATGVPALAFLPLRLARNGGDALQVSGAHGPATIELTDLFWNKRYLTPLYGGCVPARDFPRLFEWVRGGRLEVASLISHRYPLACLEQAFDDMLRGRSSKGVLQIG
;
A
#
# COMPACT_ATOMS: atom_id res chain seq x y z
N MET A 1 22.66 -26.16 2.10
CA MET A 1 22.14 -25.39 0.98
C MET A 1 22.82 -24.03 0.97
N SER A 2 22.99 -23.43 -0.18
CA SER A 2 23.98 -22.37 -0.44
C SER A 2 23.90 -21.17 0.51
N ARG A 3 24.81 -21.09 1.49
CA ARG A 3 25.06 -19.85 2.25
C ARG A 3 25.91 -18.84 1.43
N GLY A 4 25.88 -18.95 0.09
CA GLY A 4 26.65 -18.10 -0.80
C GLY A 4 25.90 -16.83 -1.22
N VAL A 5 26.65 -15.90 -1.82
CA VAL A 5 26.09 -14.73 -2.51
C VAL A 5 25.28 -15.21 -3.70
N LEU A 6 24.05 -14.70 -3.87
CA LEU A 6 23.25 -14.91 -5.07
C LEU A 6 23.29 -13.68 -5.96
N ARG A 7 23.02 -13.87 -7.24
CA ARG A 7 22.93 -12.80 -8.23
C ARG A 7 21.58 -12.86 -8.93
N GLY A 8 21.04 -11.69 -9.27
CA GLY A 8 19.80 -11.61 -10.00
C GLY A 8 19.46 -10.21 -10.46
N PRO A 9 18.51 -10.09 -11.41
CA PRO A 9 18.08 -8.80 -11.92
C PRO A 9 17.36 -8.01 -10.81
N ALA A 10 17.55 -6.69 -10.83
CA ALA A 10 16.90 -5.75 -9.94
C ALA A 10 16.72 -4.38 -10.59
N ALA A 11 15.67 -3.66 -10.21
CA ALA A 11 15.48 -2.27 -10.59
C ALA A 11 16.15 -1.36 -9.56
N VAL A 12 17.17 -0.61 -9.99
CA VAL A 12 17.93 0.30 -9.13
C VAL A 12 17.77 1.74 -9.61
N ALA A 13 17.21 2.59 -8.74
CA ALA A 13 17.12 4.03 -8.98
C ALA A 13 18.48 4.70 -8.75
N ASP A 14 18.75 5.77 -9.52
CA ASP A 14 19.98 6.57 -9.41
C ASP A 14 19.85 7.75 -8.41
N GLY A 15 18.68 7.94 -7.82
CA GLY A 15 18.36 9.08 -6.94
C GLY A 15 18.20 10.41 -7.69
N LYS A 16 18.11 10.38 -9.03
CA LYS A 16 18.00 11.56 -9.90
C LYS A 16 16.81 11.46 -10.88
N GLY A 17 15.83 10.62 -10.54
CA GLY A 17 14.62 10.43 -11.34
C GLY A 17 14.71 9.33 -12.39
N ARG A 18 15.79 8.54 -12.45
CA ARG A 18 15.97 7.45 -13.41
C ARG A 18 16.25 6.14 -12.67
N PHE A 19 16.02 5.02 -13.35
CA PHE A 19 16.40 3.69 -12.88
C PHE A 19 17.00 2.86 -14.02
N SER A 20 17.65 1.77 -13.66
CA SER A 20 18.12 0.73 -14.57
C SER A 20 17.77 -0.65 -14.03
N ILE A 21 17.52 -1.59 -14.94
CA ILE A 21 17.48 -3.01 -14.60
C ILE A 21 18.88 -3.56 -14.75
N GLU A 22 19.46 -4.07 -13.68
CA GLU A 22 20.82 -4.57 -13.67
C GLU A 22 20.97 -5.75 -12.71
N GLU A 23 22.08 -6.48 -12.85
CA GLU A 23 22.40 -7.57 -11.93
C GLU A 23 22.94 -7.02 -10.62
N VAL A 24 22.39 -7.48 -9.51
CA VAL A 24 22.85 -7.17 -8.16
C VAL A 24 23.31 -8.44 -7.44
N GLU A 25 24.22 -8.27 -6.49
CA GLU A 25 24.64 -9.32 -5.57
C GLU A 25 23.83 -9.22 -4.27
N VAL A 26 23.33 -10.36 -3.79
CA VAL A 26 22.56 -10.45 -2.56
C VAL A 26 23.23 -11.44 -1.60
N ASP A 27 23.66 -10.95 -0.47
CA ASP A 27 24.36 -11.75 0.54
C ASP A 27 23.44 -12.79 1.20
N PRO A 28 24.02 -13.79 1.88
CA PRO A 28 23.27 -14.62 2.81
C PRO A 28 22.60 -13.76 3.90
N PRO A 29 21.46 -14.19 4.43
CA PRO A 29 20.82 -13.47 5.53
C PRO A 29 21.67 -13.52 6.80
N GLY A 30 21.76 -12.38 7.48
CA GLY A 30 22.36 -12.26 8.80
C GLY A 30 21.45 -12.78 9.91
N PRO A 31 21.87 -12.69 11.18
CA PRO A 31 21.04 -13.10 12.32
C PRO A 31 19.69 -12.38 12.36
N GLY A 32 18.59 -13.13 12.48
CA GLY A 32 17.22 -12.62 12.48
C GLY A 32 16.73 -12.13 11.12
N GLU A 33 17.42 -12.45 10.03
CA GLU A 33 17.04 -12.08 8.66
C GLU A 33 16.64 -13.31 7.83
N VAL A 34 15.94 -13.04 6.74
CA VAL A 34 15.48 -14.04 5.78
C VAL A 34 15.83 -13.58 4.38
N ARG A 35 16.39 -14.45 3.55
CA ARG A 35 16.50 -14.19 2.11
C ARG A 35 15.32 -14.80 1.40
N VAL A 36 14.63 -13.97 0.60
CA VAL A 36 13.42 -14.35 -0.15
C VAL A 36 13.74 -14.30 -1.63
N GLU A 37 13.35 -15.35 -2.36
CA GLU A 37 13.24 -15.35 -3.81
C GLU A 37 11.85 -14.84 -4.17
N LEU A 38 11.81 -13.67 -4.83
CA LEU A 38 10.57 -12.98 -5.19
C LEU A 38 10.02 -13.52 -6.52
N HIS A 39 8.70 -13.73 -6.56
CA HIS A 39 7.98 -14.17 -7.74
C HIS A 39 7.14 -13.06 -8.34
N ALA A 40 6.53 -12.24 -7.50
CA ALA A 40 5.67 -11.14 -7.92
C ALA A 40 5.86 -9.91 -7.05
N ALA A 41 5.75 -8.73 -7.65
CA ALA A 41 5.80 -7.46 -6.95
C ALA A 41 4.76 -6.46 -7.49
N GLY A 42 4.00 -5.84 -6.60
CA GLY A 42 3.01 -4.82 -6.95
C GLY A 42 3.68 -3.49 -7.30
N VAL A 43 3.17 -2.81 -8.33
CA VAL A 43 3.65 -1.47 -8.73
C VAL A 43 2.81 -0.40 -8.05
N CYS A 44 3.47 0.55 -7.38
CA CYS A 44 2.84 1.62 -6.62
C CYS A 44 3.36 3.01 -7.05
N HIS A 45 2.56 4.05 -6.87
CA HIS A 45 2.97 5.43 -7.10
C HIS A 45 4.17 5.83 -6.24
N THR A 46 4.29 5.27 -5.04
CA THR A 46 5.43 5.50 -4.14
C THR A 46 6.75 5.01 -4.74
N ASP A 47 6.74 3.89 -5.50
CA ASP A 47 7.94 3.40 -6.17
C ASP A 47 8.42 4.39 -7.25
N HIS A 48 7.49 4.98 -8.01
CA HIS A 48 7.82 6.02 -8.98
C HIS A 48 8.31 7.30 -8.29
N ALA A 49 7.67 7.74 -7.21
CA ALA A 49 8.11 8.91 -6.44
C ALA A 49 9.51 8.72 -5.85
N SER A 50 9.85 7.48 -5.44
CA SER A 50 11.15 7.15 -4.85
C SER A 50 12.33 7.24 -5.82
N LEU A 51 12.08 7.32 -7.13
CA LEU A 51 13.13 7.61 -8.13
C LEU A 51 13.88 8.91 -7.84
N SER A 52 13.22 9.87 -7.20
CA SER A 52 13.77 11.19 -6.86
C SER A 52 14.26 11.30 -5.41
N TRP A 53 14.24 10.20 -4.63
CA TRP A 53 14.86 10.20 -3.31
C TRP A 53 16.38 10.26 -3.47
N ALA A 54 17.03 11.29 -2.97
CA ALA A 54 18.39 11.75 -3.28
C ALA A 54 19.54 10.72 -3.06
N ARG A 55 19.29 9.42 -3.26
CA ARG A 55 20.24 8.30 -3.09
C ARG A 55 19.92 7.13 -4.04
N PRO A 56 20.92 6.31 -4.41
CA PRO A 56 20.67 5.06 -5.11
C PRO A 56 19.80 4.12 -4.25
N LEU A 57 18.77 3.52 -4.86
CA LEU A 57 17.79 2.73 -4.14
C LEU A 57 17.34 1.52 -4.98
N LEU A 58 17.35 0.32 -4.41
CA LEU A 58 16.67 -0.82 -4.96
C LEU A 58 15.17 -0.65 -4.75
N LEU A 59 14.41 -0.60 -5.84
CA LEU A 59 12.98 -0.24 -5.83
C LEU A 59 12.09 -1.37 -5.33
N GLY A 60 10.83 -1.02 -5.07
CA GLY A 60 9.75 -1.95 -4.73
C GLY A 60 9.54 -2.17 -3.23
N HIS A 61 8.27 -2.21 -2.83
CA HIS A 61 7.87 -2.43 -1.44
C HIS A 61 6.62 -3.31 -1.28
N GLU A 62 6.13 -3.88 -2.38
CA GLU A 62 5.06 -4.88 -2.40
C GLU A 62 5.63 -6.16 -3.01
N GLY A 63 5.70 -7.25 -2.27
CA GLY A 63 6.32 -8.47 -2.80
C GLY A 63 5.81 -9.75 -2.15
N ALA A 64 5.81 -10.82 -2.95
CA ALA A 64 5.58 -12.17 -2.47
C ALA A 64 6.49 -13.16 -3.20
N GLY A 65 6.83 -14.24 -2.53
CA GLY A 65 7.77 -15.22 -3.05
C GLY A 65 7.95 -16.39 -2.09
N HIS A 66 9.13 -17.00 -2.12
CA HIS A 66 9.45 -18.13 -1.24
C HIS A 66 10.74 -17.85 -0.45
N ILE A 67 10.79 -18.35 0.76
CA ILE A 67 12.00 -18.29 1.58
C ILE A 67 13.08 -19.13 0.91
N GLU A 68 14.20 -18.49 0.53
CA GLU A 68 15.35 -19.16 -0.05
C GLU A 68 16.31 -19.65 1.05
N SER A 69 16.56 -18.81 2.06
CA SER A 69 17.39 -19.17 3.22
C SER A 69 17.05 -18.37 4.45
N LEU A 70 17.42 -18.91 5.62
CA LEU A 70 17.17 -18.32 6.93
C LEU A 70 18.50 -17.97 7.60
N GLY A 71 18.58 -16.82 8.24
CA GLY A 71 19.66 -16.43 9.13
C GLY A 71 19.54 -17.07 10.52
N ASP A 72 20.60 -16.97 11.30
CA ASP A 72 20.64 -17.54 12.65
C ASP A 72 19.58 -16.88 13.55
N GLY A 73 18.94 -17.67 14.40
CA GLY A 73 17.93 -17.21 15.36
C GLY A 73 16.53 -16.98 14.78
N VAL A 74 16.32 -17.18 13.47
CA VAL A 74 14.96 -17.13 12.88
C VAL A 74 14.19 -18.38 13.27
N ALA A 75 13.00 -18.19 13.86
CA ALA A 75 12.12 -19.26 14.28
C ALA A 75 10.73 -19.14 13.62
N GLY A 76 10.02 -20.28 13.48
CA GLY A 76 8.66 -20.31 12.93
C GLY A 76 8.55 -20.15 11.42
N LEU A 77 9.67 -20.08 10.71
CA LEU A 77 9.75 -20.00 9.24
C LEU A 77 10.54 -21.19 8.68
N ALA A 78 10.29 -21.56 7.43
CA ALA A 78 10.97 -22.68 6.76
C ALA A 78 11.40 -22.30 5.34
N VAL A 79 12.54 -22.87 4.89
CA VAL A 79 12.99 -22.76 3.50
C VAL A 79 11.93 -23.35 2.56
N GLY A 80 11.66 -22.67 1.45
CA GLY A 80 10.61 -23.03 0.48
C GLY A 80 9.20 -22.59 0.88
N GLN A 81 9.02 -22.01 2.08
CA GLN A 81 7.71 -21.52 2.50
C GLN A 81 7.28 -20.30 1.68
N PRO A 82 6.02 -20.27 1.14
CA PRO A 82 5.48 -19.10 0.49
C PRO A 82 5.24 -17.98 1.50
N VAL A 83 5.62 -16.76 1.14
CA VAL A 83 5.57 -15.59 2.02
C VAL A 83 5.14 -14.33 1.30
N LEU A 84 4.49 -13.45 2.06
CA LEU A 84 4.23 -12.07 1.74
C LEU A 84 5.24 -11.19 2.49
N LEU A 85 5.73 -10.14 1.85
CA LEU A 85 6.52 -9.10 2.50
C LEU A 85 5.65 -7.91 2.89
N ASN A 86 5.92 -7.36 4.07
CA ASN A 86 5.26 -6.17 4.57
C ASN A 86 6.30 -5.18 5.12
N TRP A 87 5.99 -3.89 5.00
CA TRP A 87 6.92 -2.84 5.42
C TRP A 87 6.64 -2.25 6.81
N ALA A 88 5.60 -2.70 7.51
CA ALA A 88 5.45 -2.47 8.94
C ALA A 88 6.33 -3.50 9.68
N ILE A 89 7.56 -3.12 10.01
CA ILE A 89 8.55 -4.01 10.62
C ILE A 89 8.71 -3.61 12.10
N PRO A 90 7.86 -4.11 13.02
CA PRO A 90 7.87 -3.67 14.41
C PRO A 90 9.13 -4.11 15.13
N CYS A 91 9.69 -3.23 15.95
CA CYS A 91 10.77 -3.61 16.84
C CYS A 91 10.30 -4.22 18.17
N GLY A 92 9.00 -4.14 18.45
CA GLY A 92 8.38 -4.65 19.67
C GLY A 92 8.67 -3.87 20.95
N GLY A 93 9.62 -2.91 20.96
CA GLY A 93 10.10 -2.28 22.20
C GLY A 93 10.16 -0.74 22.17
N CYS A 94 9.81 -0.07 21.07
CA CYS A 94 9.73 1.39 21.05
C CYS A 94 8.37 1.91 21.55
N PHE A 95 8.26 3.22 21.75
CA PHE A 95 7.03 3.86 22.22
C PHE A 95 5.83 3.50 21.33
N GLN A 96 5.98 3.53 20.02
CA GLN A 96 4.88 3.22 19.09
C GLN A 96 4.49 1.74 19.12
N CYS A 97 5.45 0.81 19.06
CA CYS A 97 5.16 -0.62 19.12
C CYS A 97 4.49 -1.03 20.44
N SER A 98 4.93 -0.45 21.58
CA SER A 98 4.32 -0.75 22.89
C SER A 98 2.86 -0.32 23.01
N ARG A 99 2.39 0.53 22.08
CA ARG A 99 0.99 1.00 21.98
C ARG A 99 0.19 0.27 20.88
N GLY A 100 0.78 -0.73 20.20
CA GLY A 100 0.16 -1.42 19.07
C GLY A 100 0.10 -0.60 17.77
N ALA A 101 0.96 0.40 17.63
CA ALA A 101 1.08 1.21 16.44
C ALA A 101 2.30 0.77 15.60
N ASP A 102 2.32 -0.50 15.21
CA ASP A 102 3.45 -1.17 14.53
C ASP A 102 3.86 -0.46 13.24
N ALA A 103 2.88 0.04 12.48
CA ALA A 103 3.11 0.82 11.28
C ALA A 103 3.88 2.13 11.51
N LEU A 104 4.03 2.57 12.75
CA LEU A 104 4.75 3.77 13.17
C LEU A 104 6.03 3.44 13.95
N CYS A 105 6.59 2.25 13.81
CA CYS A 105 7.78 1.83 14.55
C CYS A 105 8.93 2.83 14.37
N GLU A 106 9.40 3.43 15.47
CA GLU A 106 10.43 4.48 15.47
C GLU A 106 11.80 3.98 14.99
N ARG A 107 12.03 2.67 14.97
CA ARG A 107 13.30 2.07 14.53
C ARG A 107 13.29 1.61 13.08
N THR A 108 12.16 1.70 12.39
CA THR A 108 12.03 1.18 11.02
C THR A 108 11.68 2.27 10.02
N HIS A 109 11.13 3.41 10.48
CA HIS A 109 10.71 4.48 9.58
C HIS A 109 11.80 5.50 9.29
N GLU A 110 12.05 5.66 8.00
CA GLU A 110 12.67 6.84 7.41
C GLU A 110 11.58 7.57 6.62
N ILE A 111 10.80 8.44 7.27
CA ILE A 111 9.69 9.11 6.60
C ILE A 111 10.16 10.31 5.77
N ASP A 112 11.24 10.99 6.19
CA ASP A 112 11.71 12.23 5.55
C ASP A 112 13.21 12.19 5.20
N GLY A 113 13.80 11.00 5.01
CA GLY A 113 15.23 10.87 4.76
C GLY A 113 16.09 11.02 6.01
N ASP A 114 15.52 11.45 7.12
CA ASP A 114 16.16 11.43 8.43
C ASP A 114 15.92 10.08 9.07
N ARG A 115 16.97 9.40 9.40
CA ARG A 115 16.91 8.12 10.11
C ARG A 115 16.35 8.33 11.49
N LEU A 116 15.12 7.93 11.70
CA LEU A 116 14.54 7.88 13.03
C LEU A 116 15.09 6.71 13.86
N GLY A 117 16.09 6.01 13.38
CA GLY A 117 16.67 4.91 14.10
C GLY A 117 17.61 4.03 13.31
N ASP A 118 18.04 3.00 13.98
CA ASP A 118 18.85 1.90 13.52
C ASP A 118 18.11 1.12 12.43
N SER A 119 18.64 1.12 11.21
CA SER A 119 18.18 0.19 10.19
C SER A 119 18.35 -1.23 10.73
N ARG A 120 17.28 -1.89 11.10
CA ARG A 120 17.31 -3.24 11.66
C ARG A 120 17.63 -4.30 10.62
N SER A 121 17.58 -3.96 9.35
CA SER A 121 18.01 -4.85 8.30
C SER A 121 19.49 -4.59 7.94
N HIS A 122 20.16 -5.65 7.53
CA HIS A 122 21.54 -5.60 7.07
C HIS A 122 21.66 -4.71 5.81
N ALA A 123 22.03 -3.46 6.01
CA ALA A 123 22.07 -2.44 4.94
C ALA A 123 23.00 -2.84 3.78
N GLY A 124 24.05 -3.61 4.05
CA GLY A 124 24.98 -4.09 3.03
C GLY A 124 24.60 -5.38 2.32
N ALA A 125 23.42 -5.96 2.61
CA ALA A 125 23.04 -7.26 2.06
C ALA A 125 22.82 -7.27 0.54
N THR A 126 22.55 -6.11 -0.06
CA THR A 126 22.44 -5.97 -1.52
C THR A 126 23.54 -5.06 -2.04
N ARG A 127 24.27 -5.51 -3.05
CA ARG A 127 25.38 -4.75 -3.64
C ARG A 127 25.22 -4.61 -5.14
N ARG A 128 25.56 -3.43 -5.62
CA ARG A 128 25.71 -3.07 -7.02
C ARG A 128 27.17 -2.75 -7.28
N GLN A 129 27.82 -3.50 -8.16
CA GLN A 129 29.25 -3.30 -8.48
C GLN A 129 30.15 -3.20 -7.22
N GLY A 130 29.88 -4.07 -6.23
CA GLY A 130 30.60 -4.11 -4.96
C GLY A 130 30.20 -3.05 -3.92
N GLN A 131 29.34 -2.09 -4.26
CA GLN A 131 28.85 -1.06 -3.34
C GLN A 131 27.47 -1.41 -2.81
N ALA A 132 27.26 -1.22 -1.50
CA ALA A 132 25.96 -1.42 -0.88
C ALA A 132 24.89 -0.49 -1.48
N VAL A 133 23.69 -1.05 -1.73
CA VAL A 133 22.51 -0.32 -2.21
C VAL A 133 21.41 -0.48 -1.19
N GLU A 134 20.81 0.63 -0.77
CA GLU A 134 19.65 0.60 0.12
C GLU A 134 18.43 0.02 -0.60
N ARG A 135 17.50 -0.53 0.17
CA ARG A 135 16.26 -1.14 -0.32
C ARG A 135 15.07 -0.29 0.06
N SER A 136 14.21 -0.03 -0.90
CA SER A 136 12.95 0.69 -0.66
C SER A 136 12.17 0.03 0.48
N PHE A 137 11.82 0.79 1.50
CA PHE A 137 11.12 0.30 2.70
C PHE A 137 11.78 -0.92 3.38
N HIS A 138 13.12 -1.04 3.29
CA HIS A 138 13.90 -2.20 3.76
C HIS A 138 13.54 -3.52 3.06
N LEU A 139 12.75 -3.48 1.99
CA LEU A 139 12.28 -4.65 1.24
C LEU A 139 12.96 -4.81 -0.12
N GLY A 140 12.92 -3.78 -0.99
CA GLY A 140 13.52 -3.85 -2.32
C GLY A 140 12.92 -4.96 -3.19
N THR A 141 11.61 -4.95 -3.40
CA THR A 141 10.89 -6.07 -4.01
C THR A 141 10.95 -6.12 -5.54
N PHE A 142 11.51 -5.09 -6.21
CA PHE A 142 11.74 -5.14 -7.66
C PHE A 142 13.10 -5.79 -7.97
N SER A 143 13.33 -6.96 -7.38
CA SER A 143 14.52 -7.77 -7.52
C SER A 143 14.19 -9.25 -7.42
N ARG A 144 15.04 -10.10 -7.98
CA ARG A 144 14.85 -11.56 -7.85
C ARG A 144 15.03 -12.03 -6.41
N TYR A 145 16.00 -11.49 -5.71
CA TYR A 145 16.29 -11.84 -4.33
C TYR A 145 16.34 -10.60 -3.45
N THR A 146 15.87 -10.74 -2.22
CA THR A 146 16.03 -9.70 -1.20
C THR A 146 16.33 -10.34 0.16
N VAL A 147 17.08 -9.62 1.01
CA VAL A 147 17.28 -9.99 2.42
C VAL A 147 16.48 -9.02 3.27
N VAL A 148 15.61 -9.52 4.11
CA VAL A 148 14.74 -8.73 4.97
C VAL A 148 14.75 -9.24 6.40
N ARG A 149 14.34 -8.41 7.34
CA ARG A 149 14.09 -8.84 8.73
C ARG A 149 12.98 -9.90 8.74
N ALA A 150 13.06 -10.88 9.64
CA ALA A 150 12.03 -11.90 9.80
C ALA A 150 10.66 -11.30 10.13
N GLU A 151 10.62 -10.15 10.83
CA GLU A 151 9.40 -9.40 11.15
C GLU A 151 8.71 -8.77 9.92
N ALA A 152 9.42 -8.64 8.81
CA ALA A 152 8.87 -8.20 7.52
C ALA A 152 8.19 -9.33 6.74
N VAL A 153 8.31 -10.57 7.22
CA VAL A 153 7.84 -11.77 6.52
C VAL A 153 6.57 -12.29 7.15
N THR A 154 5.54 -12.44 6.34
CA THR A 154 4.28 -13.06 6.76
C THR A 154 4.08 -14.36 5.96
N PRO A 155 4.01 -15.53 6.61
CA PRO A 155 3.71 -16.80 5.95
C PRO A 155 2.37 -16.74 5.21
N LEU A 156 2.37 -17.11 3.93
CA LEU A 156 1.14 -17.26 3.17
C LEU A 156 0.52 -18.65 3.44
N PRO A 157 -0.81 -18.73 3.61
CA PRO A 157 -1.52 -19.99 3.56
C PRO A 157 -1.24 -20.74 2.25
N PRO A 158 -1.07 -22.07 2.27
CA PRO A 158 -0.70 -22.86 1.09
C PRO A 158 -1.71 -22.81 -0.08
N ASP A 159 -2.95 -22.45 0.23
CA ASP A 159 -4.06 -22.33 -0.72
C ASP A 159 -4.22 -20.92 -1.30
N LEU A 160 -3.36 -19.96 -0.91
CA LEU A 160 -3.30 -18.63 -1.53
C LEU A 160 -2.20 -18.56 -2.57
N ASP A 161 -2.57 -18.07 -3.74
CA ASP A 161 -1.63 -17.84 -4.84
C ASP A 161 -0.67 -16.68 -4.51
N VAL A 162 0.62 -16.93 -4.66
CA VAL A 162 1.71 -15.98 -4.39
C VAL A 162 1.60 -14.74 -5.30
N ASP A 163 1.24 -14.91 -6.57
CA ASP A 163 1.20 -13.82 -7.54
C ASP A 163 0.23 -12.71 -7.12
N PRO A 164 -1.08 -12.96 -6.92
CA PRO A 164 -1.97 -11.90 -6.45
C PRO A 164 -1.72 -11.48 -5.01
N ALA A 165 -1.13 -12.33 -4.17
CA ALA A 165 -0.87 -11.98 -2.77
C ALA A 165 0.12 -10.83 -2.60
N CYS A 166 1.00 -10.55 -3.58
CA CYS A 166 2.01 -9.49 -3.48
C CYS A 166 1.39 -8.12 -3.16
N ILE A 167 0.18 -7.81 -3.66
CA ILE A 167 -0.47 -6.52 -3.44
C ILE A 167 -1.14 -6.40 -2.06
N LEU A 168 -1.26 -7.49 -1.30
CA LEU A 168 -1.74 -7.44 0.09
C LEU A 168 -0.80 -6.61 0.96
N GLY A 169 0.49 -6.63 0.66
CA GLY A 169 1.55 -5.96 1.41
C GLY A 169 1.53 -4.43 1.35
N CYS A 170 0.71 -3.79 0.51
CA CYS A 170 0.58 -2.32 0.50
C CYS A 170 -0.84 -1.87 0.17
N ALA A 171 -1.25 -1.92 -1.11
CA ALA A 171 -2.49 -1.31 -1.56
C ALA A 171 -3.73 -1.88 -0.85
N VAL A 172 -3.77 -3.20 -0.64
CA VAL A 172 -4.89 -3.86 0.04
C VAL A 172 -4.90 -3.51 1.52
N MET A 173 -3.75 -3.69 2.22
CA MET A 173 -3.65 -3.36 3.64
C MET A 173 -3.96 -1.89 3.91
N THR A 174 -3.42 -0.98 3.10
CA THR A 174 -3.66 0.45 3.24
C THR A 174 -5.16 0.77 3.10
N GLY A 175 -5.81 0.29 2.06
CA GLY A 175 -7.21 0.60 1.81
C GLY A 175 -8.15 -0.05 2.83
N VAL A 176 -8.07 -1.37 2.98
CA VAL A 176 -8.92 -2.12 3.93
C VAL A 176 -8.67 -1.65 5.36
N GLY A 177 -7.40 -1.52 5.76
CA GLY A 177 -7.03 -1.08 7.11
C GLY A 177 -7.51 0.34 7.41
N SER A 178 -7.45 1.25 6.44
CA SER A 178 -7.98 2.61 6.62
C SER A 178 -9.48 2.61 6.95
N ALA A 179 -10.25 1.75 6.30
CA ALA A 179 -11.68 1.62 6.59
C ALA A 179 -11.95 0.89 7.92
N VAL A 180 -11.27 -0.24 8.17
CA VAL A 180 -11.61 -1.14 9.27
C VAL A 180 -10.90 -0.78 10.57
N ASN A 181 -9.60 -0.40 10.50
CA ASN A 181 -8.79 -0.14 11.69
C ASN A 181 -8.84 1.33 12.11
N VAL A 182 -8.74 2.28 11.14
CA VAL A 182 -8.56 3.70 11.45
C VAL A 182 -9.89 4.44 11.49
N ALA A 183 -10.69 4.37 10.41
CA ALA A 183 -12.04 4.94 10.41
C ALA A 183 -13.00 4.14 11.31
N ALA A 184 -12.69 2.87 11.57
CA ALA A 184 -13.53 1.96 12.33
C ALA A 184 -14.99 1.98 11.83
N VAL A 185 -15.15 1.87 10.51
CA VAL A 185 -16.46 1.91 9.85
C VAL A 185 -17.40 0.92 10.53
N ALA A 186 -18.52 1.41 11.04
CA ALA A 186 -19.51 0.62 11.73
C ALA A 186 -20.56 0.06 10.76
N PRO A 187 -21.24 -1.06 11.10
CA PRO A 187 -22.42 -1.52 10.36
C PRO A 187 -23.46 -0.40 10.23
N GLY A 188 -23.98 -0.21 9.01
CA GLY A 188 -24.94 0.85 8.69
C GLY A 188 -24.34 2.22 8.37
N ALA A 189 -23.02 2.41 8.54
CA ALA A 189 -22.36 3.67 8.22
C ALA A 189 -22.43 4.02 6.71
N THR A 190 -22.27 5.30 6.42
CA THR A 190 -22.20 5.87 5.07
C THR A 190 -20.75 6.26 4.75
N VAL A 191 -20.26 5.87 3.57
CA VAL A 191 -18.87 6.05 3.15
C VAL A 191 -18.80 6.69 1.76
N ALA A 192 -17.88 7.65 1.56
CA ALA A 192 -17.53 8.18 0.24
C ALA A 192 -16.03 7.94 -0.02
N VAL A 193 -15.69 7.50 -1.22
CA VAL A 193 -14.31 7.24 -1.63
C VAL A 193 -14.00 8.03 -2.90
N VAL A 194 -13.12 9.02 -2.79
CA VAL A 194 -12.62 9.83 -3.90
C VAL A 194 -11.37 9.17 -4.46
N GLY A 195 -11.45 8.69 -5.69
CA GLY A 195 -10.41 7.90 -6.35
C GLY A 195 -10.62 6.38 -6.18
N CYS A 196 -10.95 5.71 -7.29
CA CYS A 196 -11.16 4.27 -7.37
C CYS A 196 -9.96 3.56 -8.03
N GLY A 197 -8.74 3.93 -7.61
CA GLY A 197 -7.49 3.22 -7.90
C GLY A 197 -7.26 2.05 -6.94
N GLY A 198 -6.02 1.49 -6.96
CA GLY A 198 -5.67 0.32 -6.15
C GLY A 198 -6.01 0.45 -4.66
N VAL A 199 -5.75 1.61 -4.03
CA VAL A 199 -6.08 1.85 -2.62
C VAL A 199 -7.57 2.10 -2.43
N GLY A 200 -8.19 2.97 -3.26
CA GLY A 200 -9.60 3.33 -3.11
C GLY A 200 -10.55 2.16 -3.29
N LEU A 201 -10.28 1.26 -4.24
CA LEU A 201 -11.06 0.02 -4.40
C LEU A 201 -10.99 -0.87 -3.14
N ASN A 202 -9.86 -0.86 -2.44
CA ASN A 202 -9.71 -1.59 -1.19
C ASN A 202 -10.34 -0.88 0.01
N VAL A 203 -10.44 0.45 0.01
CA VAL A 203 -11.29 1.17 0.97
C VAL A 203 -12.76 0.76 0.80
N ILE A 204 -13.26 0.68 -0.45
CA ILE A 204 -14.61 0.22 -0.77
C ILE A 204 -14.86 -1.20 -0.24
N GLN A 205 -13.93 -2.13 -0.51
CA GLN A 205 -14.04 -3.50 0.01
C GLN A 205 -14.02 -3.52 1.55
N GLY A 206 -13.12 -2.75 2.18
CA GLY A 206 -13.04 -2.62 3.64
C GLY A 206 -14.34 -2.09 4.24
N ALA A 207 -14.93 -1.04 3.66
CA ALA A 207 -16.22 -0.49 4.08
C ALA A 207 -17.35 -1.52 3.94
N ARG A 208 -17.40 -2.26 2.83
CA ARG A 208 -18.37 -3.36 2.62
C ARG A 208 -18.20 -4.47 3.66
N ILE A 209 -16.96 -4.89 3.92
CA ILE A 209 -16.65 -5.93 4.92
C ILE A 209 -17.07 -5.48 6.32
N ALA A 210 -16.91 -4.20 6.63
CA ALA A 210 -17.33 -3.59 7.90
C ALA A 210 -18.85 -3.41 8.02
N GLY A 211 -19.61 -3.60 6.94
CA GLY A 211 -21.07 -3.53 6.93
C GLY A 211 -21.63 -2.13 6.69
N ALA A 212 -20.90 -1.24 6.01
CA ALA A 212 -21.44 0.04 5.58
C ALA A 212 -22.70 -0.15 4.73
N SER A 213 -23.74 0.68 4.95
CA SER A 213 -25.00 0.60 4.22
C SER A 213 -24.99 1.37 2.90
N THR A 214 -24.19 2.44 2.85
CA THR A 214 -24.04 3.29 1.68
C THR A 214 -22.56 3.51 1.41
N ILE A 215 -22.10 3.12 0.23
CA ILE A 215 -20.72 3.27 -0.22
C ILE A 215 -20.75 3.98 -1.58
N ILE A 216 -20.26 5.23 -1.61
CA ILE A 216 -20.28 6.10 -2.79
C ILE A 216 -18.86 6.10 -3.38
N ALA A 217 -18.71 5.51 -4.57
CA ALA A 217 -17.49 5.54 -5.35
C ALA A 217 -17.46 6.81 -6.22
N ILE A 218 -16.35 7.55 -6.19
CA ILE A 218 -16.17 8.80 -6.92
C ILE A 218 -14.88 8.72 -7.73
N ASP A 219 -14.97 8.77 -9.06
CA ASP A 219 -13.81 8.77 -9.96
C ASP A 219 -14.17 9.51 -11.27
N ARG A 220 -13.15 9.91 -12.02
CA ARG A 220 -13.32 10.47 -13.38
C ARG A 220 -13.42 9.40 -14.46
N VAL A 221 -12.99 8.17 -14.18
CA VAL A 221 -12.89 7.06 -15.13
C VAL A 221 -14.04 6.07 -14.93
N ALA A 222 -14.95 5.99 -15.92
CA ALA A 222 -16.16 5.17 -15.83
C ALA A 222 -15.87 3.69 -15.54
N THR A 223 -14.86 3.10 -16.18
CA THR A 223 -14.50 1.67 -15.97
C THR A 223 -14.02 1.38 -14.55
N ARG A 224 -13.41 2.34 -13.87
CA ARG A 224 -13.06 2.22 -12.44
C ARG A 224 -14.29 2.25 -11.55
N LEU A 225 -15.29 3.06 -11.88
CA LEU A 225 -16.56 3.09 -11.17
C LEU A 225 -17.34 1.79 -11.34
N GLU A 226 -17.35 1.21 -12.55
CA GLU A 226 -17.93 -0.12 -12.77
C GLU A 226 -17.24 -1.19 -11.91
N HIS A 227 -15.91 -1.13 -11.80
CA HIS A 227 -15.16 -2.03 -10.92
C HIS A 227 -15.50 -1.78 -9.45
N ALA A 228 -15.59 -0.53 -9.02
CA ALA A 228 -15.98 -0.17 -7.66
C ALA A 228 -17.36 -0.73 -7.28
N VAL A 229 -18.34 -0.67 -8.19
CA VAL A 229 -19.68 -1.25 -7.99
C VAL A 229 -19.59 -2.77 -7.83
N ARG A 230 -18.82 -3.46 -8.67
CA ARG A 230 -18.60 -4.93 -8.51
C ARG A 230 -17.99 -5.29 -7.16
N LEU A 231 -17.10 -4.43 -6.63
CA LEU A 231 -16.44 -4.65 -5.34
C LEU A 231 -17.26 -4.19 -4.13
N GLY A 232 -18.45 -3.60 -4.34
CA GLY A 232 -19.40 -3.31 -3.29
C GLY A 232 -19.80 -1.86 -3.09
N ALA A 233 -19.40 -0.94 -3.98
CA ALA A 233 -19.97 0.40 -3.98
C ALA A 233 -21.48 0.34 -4.31
N THR A 234 -22.30 1.02 -3.50
CA THR A 234 -23.76 1.09 -3.70
C THR A 234 -24.16 2.20 -4.66
N HIS A 235 -23.32 3.21 -4.79
CA HIS A 235 -23.50 4.35 -5.68
C HIS A 235 -22.17 4.67 -6.37
N ALA A 236 -22.27 5.18 -7.60
CA ALA A 236 -21.11 5.64 -8.36
C ALA A 236 -21.37 7.07 -8.86
N TRP A 237 -20.36 7.93 -8.75
CA TRP A 237 -20.41 9.30 -9.24
C TRP A 237 -19.19 9.57 -10.12
N GLN A 238 -19.45 9.83 -11.38
CA GLN A 238 -18.39 10.24 -12.31
C GLN A 238 -18.20 11.76 -12.24
N THR A 239 -16.97 12.19 -11.88
CA THR A 239 -16.59 13.61 -11.89
C THR A 239 -16.19 14.06 -13.30
N HIS A 240 -16.41 15.34 -13.61
CA HIS A 240 -16.03 15.98 -14.87
C HIS A 240 -15.62 17.43 -14.62
N ASP A 241 -14.94 18.01 -15.58
CA ASP A 241 -14.32 19.35 -15.48
C ASP A 241 -15.36 20.49 -15.34
N GLY A 242 -16.65 20.20 -15.55
CA GLY A 242 -17.76 21.17 -15.39
C GLY A 242 -18.17 21.46 -13.94
N ASP A 243 -17.53 20.82 -12.93
CA ASP A 243 -17.79 21.04 -11.49
C ASP A 243 -16.50 21.35 -10.71
N PRO A 244 -15.77 22.43 -11.04
CA PRO A 244 -14.46 22.72 -10.46
C PRO A 244 -14.50 22.96 -8.93
N GLU A 245 -15.65 23.39 -8.41
CA GLU A 245 -15.87 23.59 -6.97
C GLU A 245 -16.49 22.38 -6.27
N HIS A 246 -16.71 21.28 -6.99
CA HIS A 246 -17.35 20.05 -6.50
C HIS A 246 -18.76 20.24 -5.92
N LYS A 247 -19.48 21.29 -6.34
CA LYS A 247 -20.83 21.60 -5.83
C LYS A 247 -21.85 20.52 -6.19
N LEU A 248 -21.80 20.02 -7.42
CA LEU A 248 -22.69 18.96 -7.89
C LEU A 248 -22.39 17.65 -7.17
N LEU A 249 -21.11 17.30 -7.01
CA LEU A 249 -20.67 16.14 -6.24
C LEU A 249 -21.17 16.21 -4.79
N ILE A 250 -20.96 17.34 -4.10
CA ILE A 250 -21.39 17.53 -2.71
C ILE A 250 -22.92 17.40 -2.59
N ALA A 251 -23.67 18.00 -3.54
CA ALA A 251 -25.12 17.89 -3.57
C ALA A 251 -25.57 16.43 -3.77
N ALA A 252 -24.92 15.70 -4.66
CA ALA A 252 -25.21 14.28 -4.89
C ALA A 252 -24.94 13.42 -3.64
N VAL A 253 -23.78 13.58 -2.99
CA VAL A 253 -23.43 12.86 -1.75
C VAL A 253 -24.44 13.17 -0.65
N ARG A 254 -24.87 14.42 -0.51
CA ARG A 254 -25.94 14.79 0.43
C ARG A 254 -27.28 14.16 0.06
N GLY A 255 -27.60 14.07 -1.23
CA GLY A 255 -28.81 13.39 -1.71
C GLY A 255 -28.86 11.92 -1.31
N PHE A 256 -27.72 11.21 -1.36
CA PHE A 256 -27.61 9.81 -0.93
C PHE A 256 -27.59 9.63 0.61
N THR A 257 -27.47 10.72 1.39
CA THR A 257 -27.29 10.70 2.83
C THR A 257 -28.28 11.60 3.58
N GLU A 258 -29.50 11.75 3.07
CA GLU A 258 -30.60 12.54 3.67
C GLU A 258 -30.19 13.99 4.01
N GLY A 259 -29.34 14.59 3.17
CA GLY A 259 -28.85 15.96 3.33
C GLY A 259 -27.66 16.17 4.25
N ARG A 260 -27.21 15.13 4.96
CA ARG A 260 -26.17 15.24 6.02
C ARG A 260 -24.72 15.21 5.51
N GLY A 261 -24.41 14.42 4.49
CA GLY A 261 -23.07 13.97 4.13
C GLY A 261 -22.76 12.58 4.75
N VAL A 262 -21.58 12.03 4.46
CA VAL A 262 -21.19 10.69 4.89
C VAL A 262 -20.56 10.66 6.28
N ASP A 263 -20.59 9.50 6.96
CA ASP A 263 -19.88 9.27 8.21
C ASP A 263 -18.37 9.33 8.00
N HIS A 264 -17.88 8.70 6.92
CA HIS A 264 -16.46 8.64 6.59
C HIS A 264 -16.24 8.96 5.11
N ALA A 265 -15.37 9.92 4.82
CA ALA A 265 -14.98 10.28 3.46
C ALA A 265 -13.48 10.05 3.28
N PHE A 266 -13.09 9.36 2.21
CA PHE A 266 -11.71 8.99 1.92
C PHE A 266 -11.19 9.68 0.66
N GLU A 267 -9.96 10.18 0.69
CA GLU A 267 -9.18 10.65 -0.45
C GLU A 267 -8.14 9.59 -0.81
N ALA A 268 -8.21 9.05 -2.01
CA ALA A 268 -7.34 7.99 -2.51
C ALA A 268 -6.75 8.29 -3.91
N THR A 269 -6.75 9.57 -4.32
CA THR A 269 -6.24 9.96 -5.65
C THR A 269 -4.77 10.37 -5.62
N GLY A 270 -4.29 10.94 -4.50
CA GLY A 270 -2.97 11.57 -4.40
C GLY A 270 -2.86 12.94 -5.06
N VAL A 271 -3.99 13.56 -5.46
CA VAL A 271 -4.01 14.90 -6.06
C VAL A 271 -4.11 15.94 -4.95
N PRO A 272 -3.10 16.83 -4.76
CA PRO A 272 -3.10 17.79 -3.65
C PRO A 272 -4.35 18.68 -3.59
N ALA A 273 -4.89 19.07 -4.74
CA ALA A 273 -6.11 19.88 -4.81
C ALA A 273 -7.36 19.17 -4.25
N LEU A 274 -7.34 17.85 -4.13
CA LEU A 274 -8.43 17.03 -3.60
C LEU A 274 -8.22 16.62 -2.13
N ALA A 275 -7.07 16.94 -1.53
CA ALA A 275 -6.70 16.47 -0.20
C ALA A 275 -7.77 16.77 0.87
N PHE A 276 -8.41 17.94 0.81
CA PHE A 276 -9.42 18.36 1.79
C PHE A 276 -10.87 18.21 1.30
N LEU A 277 -11.10 17.72 0.08
CA LEU A 277 -12.45 17.44 -0.42
C LEU A 277 -13.24 16.51 0.51
N PRO A 278 -12.66 15.47 1.14
CA PRO A 278 -13.37 14.63 2.10
C PRO A 278 -14.04 15.39 3.25
N LEU A 279 -13.46 16.50 3.72
CA LEU A 279 -14.08 17.33 4.78
C LEU A 279 -15.42 17.93 4.33
N ARG A 280 -15.55 18.26 3.03
CA ARG A 280 -16.79 18.82 2.46
C ARG A 280 -17.85 17.74 2.19
N LEU A 281 -17.43 16.48 2.04
CA LEU A 281 -18.30 15.32 1.86
C LEU A 281 -18.80 14.75 3.18
N ALA A 282 -17.97 14.85 4.25
CA ALA A 282 -18.29 14.34 5.57
C ALA A 282 -19.38 15.17 6.25
N ARG A 283 -20.25 14.48 7.00
CA ARG A 283 -21.25 15.12 7.87
C ARG A 283 -20.60 15.83 9.06
N ASN A 284 -21.39 16.61 9.81
CA ASN A 284 -20.97 17.10 11.12
C ASN A 284 -20.61 15.93 12.05
N GLY A 285 -19.47 16.01 12.74
CA GLY A 285 -18.91 14.93 13.55
C GLY A 285 -18.41 13.71 12.75
N GLY A 286 -18.33 13.81 11.43
CA GLY A 286 -17.78 12.75 10.56
C GLY A 286 -16.27 12.85 10.38
N ASP A 287 -15.71 11.84 9.71
CA ASP A 287 -14.28 11.70 9.45
C ASP A 287 -13.94 11.95 7.98
N ALA A 288 -12.87 12.68 7.75
CA ALA A 288 -12.20 12.81 6.48
C ALA A 288 -10.83 12.14 6.58
N LEU A 289 -10.52 11.23 5.65
CA LEU A 289 -9.28 10.46 5.69
C LEU A 289 -8.53 10.64 4.37
N GLN A 290 -7.28 11.08 4.45
CA GLN A 290 -6.35 11.05 3.32
C GLN A 290 -5.53 9.76 3.39
N VAL A 291 -5.79 8.85 2.47
CA VAL A 291 -5.13 7.54 2.43
C VAL A 291 -4.11 7.42 1.29
N SER A 292 -4.03 8.45 0.46
CA SER A 292 -3.06 8.54 -0.64
C SER A 292 -1.79 9.28 -0.22
N GLY A 293 -0.69 9.00 -0.91
CA GLY A 293 0.56 9.75 -0.81
C GLY A 293 0.50 11.04 -1.64
N ALA A 294 -0.28 12.04 -1.23
CA ALA A 294 -0.27 13.35 -1.89
C ALA A 294 0.95 14.16 -1.46
N HIS A 295 1.65 14.75 -2.43
CA HIS A 295 2.82 15.58 -2.19
C HIS A 295 2.59 16.99 -2.72
N GLY A 296 2.96 18.00 -1.94
CA GLY A 296 2.87 19.41 -2.30
C GLY A 296 1.86 20.19 -1.45
N PRO A 297 1.76 21.51 -1.67
CA PRO A 297 0.85 22.37 -0.92
C PRO A 297 -0.60 22.10 -1.30
N ALA A 298 -1.48 22.15 -0.31
CA ALA A 298 -2.93 22.11 -0.49
C ALA A 298 -3.58 23.21 0.37
N THR A 299 -4.68 23.78 -0.12
CA THR A 299 -5.41 24.84 0.58
C THR A 299 -6.66 24.27 1.23
N ILE A 300 -6.93 24.68 2.46
CA ILE A 300 -8.13 24.34 3.21
C ILE A 300 -8.86 25.62 3.63
N GLU A 301 -10.19 25.59 3.53
CA GLU A 301 -11.05 26.56 4.21
C GLU A 301 -11.24 26.06 5.65
N LEU A 302 -10.84 26.85 6.65
CA LEU A 302 -10.94 26.43 8.06
C LEU A 302 -12.36 26.07 8.50
N THR A 303 -13.36 26.67 7.87
CA THR A 303 -14.78 26.33 8.10
C THR A 303 -15.13 24.90 7.75
N ASP A 304 -14.36 24.24 6.85
CA ASP A 304 -14.57 22.83 6.50
C ASP A 304 -14.27 21.89 7.68
N LEU A 305 -13.44 22.34 8.66
CA LEU A 305 -13.14 21.60 9.89
C LEU A 305 -14.15 21.83 11.01
N PHE A 306 -15.12 22.74 10.83
CA PHE A 306 -16.08 23.04 11.88
C PHE A 306 -17.01 21.85 12.17
N TRP A 307 -17.75 21.93 13.27
CA TRP A 307 -18.76 20.95 13.68
C TRP A 307 -18.17 19.57 14.02
N ASN A 308 -17.05 19.59 14.75
CA ASN A 308 -16.37 18.38 15.28
C ASN A 308 -15.96 17.37 14.18
N LYS A 309 -15.71 17.83 12.97
CA LYS A 309 -15.11 16.96 11.94
C LYS A 309 -13.67 16.63 12.29
N ARG A 310 -13.22 15.44 11.94
CA ARG A 310 -11.84 14.99 12.13
C ARG A 310 -11.17 14.80 10.77
N TYR A 311 -9.91 15.22 10.64
CA TYR A 311 -9.08 14.93 9.49
C TYR A 311 -7.95 14.00 9.90
N LEU A 312 -7.86 12.83 9.26
CA LEU A 312 -6.95 11.76 9.63
C LEU A 312 -6.06 11.39 8.42
N THR A 313 -4.82 11.04 8.69
CA THR A 313 -3.85 10.58 7.68
C THR A 313 -3.31 9.21 8.08
N PRO A 314 -4.07 8.13 7.86
CA PRO A 314 -3.65 6.80 8.28
C PRO A 314 -2.43 6.34 7.48
N LEU A 315 -1.34 6.02 8.16
CA LEU A 315 -0.20 5.36 7.54
C LEU A 315 -0.50 3.85 7.48
N TYR A 316 -0.39 3.27 6.27
CA TYR A 316 -0.53 1.83 6.04
C TYR A 316 -1.83 1.22 6.61
N GLY A 317 -2.90 2.02 6.68
CA GLY A 317 -4.17 1.57 7.26
C GLY A 317 -4.09 1.18 8.74
N GLY A 318 -3.13 1.72 9.51
CA GLY A 318 -2.92 1.34 10.91
C GLY A 318 -2.54 -0.14 11.08
N CYS A 319 -1.73 -0.67 10.18
CA CYS A 319 -1.34 -2.07 10.12
C CYS A 319 -0.64 -2.54 11.40
N VAL A 320 -1.13 -3.63 11.95
CA VAL A 320 -0.45 -4.49 12.92
C VAL A 320 -0.28 -5.86 12.25
N PRO A 321 0.92 -6.20 11.72
CA PRO A 321 1.09 -7.34 10.81
C PRO A 321 0.55 -8.66 11.36
N ALA A 322 0.85 -8.97 12.61
CA ALA A 322 0.44 -10.21 13.27
C ALA A 322 -1.10 -10.35 13.42
N ARG A 323 -1.84 -9.23 13.46
CA ARG A 323 -3.29 -9.20 13.53
C ARG A 323 -3.93 -9.15 12.16
N ASP A 324 -3.41 -8.29 11.30
CA ASP A 324 -4.14 -7.86 10.10
C ASP A 324 -3.94 -8.81 8.92
N PHE A 325 -2.73 -9.32 8.66
CA PHE A 325 -2.53 -10.24 7.54
C PHE A 325 -3.28 -11.56 7.68
N PRO A 326 -3.29 -12.26 8.83
CA PRO A 326 -4.14 -13.44 8.99
C PRO A 326 -5.62 -13.15 8.70
N ARG A 327 -6.13 -12.00 9.15
CA ARG A 327 -7.50 -11.56 8.91
C ARG A 327 -7.77 -11.29 7.42
N LEU A 328 -6.83 -10.65 6.71
CA LEU A 328 -6.93 -10.46 5.26
C LEU A 328 -6.96 -11.80 4.52
N PHE A 329 -6.10 -12.75 4.90
CA PHE A 329 -6.08 -14.08 4.30
C PHE A 329 -7.41 -14.81 4.48
N GLU A 330 -8.00 -14.75 5.67
CA GLU A 330 -9.33 -15.34 5.93
C GLU A 330 -10.41 -14.70 5.06
N TRP A 331 -10.38 -13.37 4.87
CA TRP A 331 -11.34 -12.70 4.01
C TRP A 331 -11.16 -13.04 2.53
N VAL A 332 -9.93 -13.21 2.07
CA VAL A 332 -9.65 -13.68 0.69
C VAL A 332 -10.17 -15.10 0.50
N ARG A 333 -9.83 -16.03 1.42
CA ARG A 333 -10.28 -17.42 1.37
C ARG A 333 -11.81 -17.55 1.43
N GLY A 334 -12.45 -16.72 2.23
CA GLY A 334 -13.90 -16.65 2.35
C GLY A 334 -14.62 -15.91 1.24
N GLY A 335 -13.92 -15.41 0.21
CA GLY A 335 -14.51 -14.65 -0.90
C GLY A 335 -15.06 -13.27 -0.49
N ARG A 336 -14.72 -12.80 0.71
CA ARG A 336 -15.14 -11.47 1.19
C ARG A 336 -14.24 -10.36 0.71
N LEU A 337 -12.99 -10.66 0.38
CA LEU A 337 -11.98 -9.72 -0.14
C LEU A 337 -11.47 -10.26 -1.47
N GLU A 338 -11.67 -9.51 -2.54
CA GLU A 338 -11.17 -9.84 -3.86
C GLU A 338 -9.80 -9.18 -4.06
N VAL A 339 -8.81 -9.95 -4.51
CA VAL A 339 -7.44 -9.48 -4.74
C VAL A 339 -7.05 -9.65 -6.21
N ALA A 340 -7.29 -10.82 -6.79
CA ALA A 340 -6.88 -11.11 -8.17
C ALA A 340 -7.55 -10.18 -9.20
N SER A 341 -8.82 -9.81 -9.00
CA SER A 341 -9.57 -8.91 -9.89
C SER A 341 -9.07 -7.47 -9.88
N LEU A 342 -8.29 -7.08 -8.85
CA LEU A 342 -7.66 -5.76 -8.78
C LEU A 342 -6.50 -5.61 -9.75
N ILE A 343 -5.83 -6.71 -10.09
CA ILE A 343 -4.65 -6.72 -10.95
C ILE A 343 -5.10 -6.60 -12.41
N SER A 344 -4.95 -5.40 -12.97
CA SER A 344 -5.34 -5.13 -14.35
C SER A 344 -4.29 -5.54 -15.38
N HIS A 345 -3.01 -5.52 -15.00
CA HIS A 345 -1.89 -5.81 -15.90
C HIS A 345 -0.76 -6.54 -15.17
N ARG A 346 -0.09 -7.43 -15.92
CA ARG A 346 1.15 -8.09 -15.50
C ARG A 346 2.26 -7.74 -16.47
N TYR A 347 3.44 -7.46 -15.93
CA TYR A 347 4.60 -7.05 -16.71
C TYR A 347 5.82 -7.87 -16.29
N PRO A 348 6.70 -8.28 -17.21
CA PRO A 348 8.05 -8.69 -16.83
C PRO A 348 8.78 -7.54 -16.11
N LEU A 349 9.71 -7.85 -15.20
CA LEU A 349 10.52 -6.83 -14.53
C LEU A 349 11.19 -5.85 -15.52
N ALA A 350 11.66 -6.34 -16.66
CA ALA A 350 12.26 -5.53 -17.72
C ALA A 350 11.31 -4.48 -18.32
N CYS A 351 10.00 -4.61 -18.13
CA CYS A 351 8.98 -3.69 -18.60
C CYS A 351 8.49 -2.71 -17.50
N LEU A 352 9.28 -2.49 -16.45
CA LEU A 352 8.92 -1.58 -15.35
C LEU A 352 8.62 -0.15 -15.83
N GLU A 353 9.32 0.36 -16.82
CA GLU A 353 9.06 1.69 -17.39
C GLU A 353 7.65 1.77 -17.98
N GLN A 354 7.21 0.74 -18.72
CA GLN A 354 5.84 0.66 -19.22
C GLN A 354 4.83 0.55 -18.09
N ALA A 355 5.13 -0.22 -17.05
CA ALA A 355 4.24 -0.35 -15.89
C ALA A 355 4.04 1.01 -15.17
N PHE A 356 5.09 1.81 -15.02
CA PHE A 356 4.99 3.18 -14.50
C PHE A 356 4.19 4.11 -15.43
N ASP A 357 4.44 4.07 -16.75
CA ASP A 357 3.69 4.91 -17.70
C ASP A 357 2.20 4.56 -17.71
N ASP A 358 1.85 3.27 -17.70
CA ASP A 358 0.46 2.81 -17.62
C ASP A 358 -0.23 3.23 -16.32
N MET A 359 0.48 3.15 -15.20
CA MET A 359 -0.01 3.60 -13.90
C MET A 359 -0.25 5.11 -13.89
N LEU A 360 0.72 5.91 -14.31
CA LEU A 360 0.64 7.38 -14.30
C LEU A 360 -0.44 7.92 -15.24
N ARG A 361 -0.65 7.27 -16.39
CA ARG A 361 -1.72 7.62 -17.33
C ARG A 361 -3.08 7.03 -16.96
N GLY A 362 -3.16 6.31 -15.86
CA GLY A 362 -4.41 5.70 -15.40
C GLY A 362 -4.92 4.54 -16.26
N ARG A 363 -4.07 3.95 -17.13
CA ARG A 363 -4.39 2.77 -17.93
C ARG A 363 -4.38 1.49 -17.11
N SER A 364 -3.66 1.48 -16.00
CA SER A 364 -3.61 0.37 -15.04
C SER A 364 -4.25 0.81 -13.72
N SER A 365 -5.16 0.01 -13.17
CA SER A 365 -5.66 0.20 -11.80
C SER A 365 -4.71 -0.38 -10.76
N LYS A 366 -4.12 -1.55 -11.04
CA LYS A 366 -3.02 -2.16 -10.30
C LYS A 366 -2.17 -2.99 -11.25
N GLY A 367 -0.90 -2.65 -11.36
CA GLY A 367 0.10 -3.43 -12.10
C GLY A 367 0.87 -4.36 -11.16
N VAL A 368 1.28 -5.52 -11.67
CA VAL A 368 2.15 -6.49 -10.98
C VAL A 368 3.32 -6.84 -11.88
N LEU A 369 4.52 -6.81 -11.34
CA LEU A 369 5.73 -7.31 -11.97
C LEU A 369 5.87 -8.82 -11.72
N GLN A 370 6.14 -9.58 -12.77
CA GLN A 370 6.60 -10.95 -12.70
C GLN A 370 8.13 -10.92 -12.62
N ILE A 371 8.68 -11.42 -11.51
CA ILE A 371 10.10 -11.27 -11.18
C ILE A 371 10.90 -12.51 -11.55
N GLY A 372 10.33 -13.70 -11.40
CA GLY A 372 10.99 -14.98 -11.60
C GLY A 372 10.41 -15.84 -12.67
#